data_704856b85fa9685d2697e86a4c133062
#
_entry.id   704856b85fa9685d2697e86a4c133062
#
_cell.length_a   1.000
_cell.length_b   1.000
_cell.length_c   1.000
_cell.angle_alpha   90.00
_cell.angle_beta   90.00
_cell.angle_gamma   90.00
#
_symmetry.space_group_name_H-M   'P 1'
#
loop_
_entity.id
_entity.type
_entity.pdbx_description
1 polymer ?
#
loop_
_entity_poly.entity_id
_entity_poly.type
_entity_poly.pdbx_seq_one_letter_code
_entity_poly.pdbx_strand_id
1 'polypeptide(L)'
;MTMKRLKRIFTGTLPLFLLLWGIMMCFLGWLTWEKRQADVKAAVDSICTEADTLYRNVWSNDLTSLDQKQALLSHWLDNQLYPYNGVIQFRFLDAQGQEVARSQMAKGRASLGPWSNYSWFLLLDPVLSQEEQLDLAQRLQKEAKSTQKSLTTQNAAFQMAEQSSEDNAENVFYLVEGVKDGEGLILYPKSITYVCSDQEIVLLDSHSDFFDGKEITTICVDSLQLSSALAGRNVSPQELLSQWQEVEQRVDLMSSGLDMLPDDYVSSSDVSGTTSLALADGFTMVYGYSYNLTHLILEDLCLIAPVTLAAAIAMALFTDWRQRLAIQRERNFARAAAHELKTPLAVLRAHAEALREDIAPEKREQYLDVVLSESDRMAALVGHLLELSRLESGTAPKREPVALAPLVRELLSPLALPMEQKNLQLQLELEEVSLTGDRARLGEAVENLLSNALRHAVPGGVIQVKLERLDRRARLTVYNDGPNIPPEELPRLWEPFYRADPSRSRDSGGTGLGLAIVRKAVEAHSGQCRAENCPGGVAFIMEFPIS
;
A
#
# COMPACT_ATOMS: atom_id res chain seq x y z
N MET A 1 9.92 22.90 12.12
CA MET A 1 9.96 22.97 10.63
C MET A 1 9.50 24.37 10.24
N THR A 2 10.34 25.20 9.60
CA THR A 2 10.03 26.63 9.35
C THR A 2 8.96 26.78 8.26
N MET A 3 8.04 27.75 8.41
CA MET A 3 6.92 28.04 7.49
C MET A 3 7.36 28.20 6.02
N LYS A 4 8.58 28.69 5.76
CA LYS A 4 9.21 28.72 4.41
C LYS A 4 9.47 27.32 3.82
N ARG A 5 9.75 26.30 4.65
CA ARG A 5 9.94 24.92 4.22
C ARG A 5 8.61 24.26 3.80
N LEU A 6 7.55 24.47 4.58
CA LEU A 6 6.21 24.00 4.23
C LEU A 6 5.74 24.60 2.89
N LYS A 7 5.85 25.93 2.73
CA LYS A 7 5.39 26.62 1.52
C LYS A 7 6.04 26.08 0.24
N ARG A 8 7.31 25.68 0.31
CA ARG A 8 8.06 25.15 -0.84
C ARG A 8 7.74 23.69 -1.17
N ILE A 9 7.37 22.89 -0.17
CA ILE A 9 6.89 21.50 -0.38
C ILE A 9 5.52 21.56 -1.05
N PHE A 10 4.64 22.49 -0.63
CA PHE A 10 3.33 22.70 -1.23
C PHE A 10 3.36 23.26 -2.67
N THR A 11 4.45 23.90 -3.09
CA THR A 11 4.62 24.39 -4.48
C THR A 11 5.48 23.45 -5.35
N GLY A 12 6.04 22.38 -4.77
CA GLY A 12 6.96 21.46 -5.45
C GLY A 12 6.32 20.14 -5.86
N THR A 13 6.88 19.05 -5.38
CA THR A 13 6.47 17.68 -5.76
C THR A 13 5.14 17.24 -5.13
N LEU A 14 4.78 17.75 -3.95
CA LEU A 14 3.58 17.34 -3.22
C LEU A 14 2.27 17.51 -4.01
N PRO A 15 2.00 18.64 -4.71
CA PRO A 15 0.78 18.78 -5.49
C PRO A 15 0.64 17.73 -6.59
N LEU A 16 1.75 17.36 -7.23
CA LEU A 16 1.76 16.31 -8.26
C LEU A 16 1.38 14.96 -7.66
N PHE A 17 1.96 14.60 -6.51
CA PHE A 17 1.65 13.34 -5.83
C PHE A 17 0.20 13.30 -5.33
N LEU A 18 -0.33 14.42 -4.83
CA LEU A 18 -1.73 14.51 -4.42
C LEU A 18 -2.69 14.41 -5.61
N LEU A 19 -2.35 15.01 -6.75
CA LEU A 19 -3.12 14.86 -7.98
C LEU A 19 -3.13 13.42 -8.46
N LEU A 20 -1.98 12.75 -8.52
CA LEU A 20 -1.87 11.34 -8.89
C LEU A 20 -2.61 10.43 -7.92
N TRP A 21 -2.53 10.73 -6.63
CA TRP A 21 -3.30 10.04 -5.60
C TRP A 21 -4.80 10.20 -5.83
N GLY A 22 -5.28 11.42 -6.12
CA GLY A 22 -6.69 11.69 -6.43
C GLY A 22 -7.19 10.90 -7.64
N ILE A 23 -6.41 10.88 -8.73
CA ILE A 23 -6.71 10.10 -9.94
C ILE A 23 -6.76 8.60 -9.60
N MET A 24 -5.80 8.10 -8.83
CA MET A 24 -5.76 6.71 -8.38
C MET A 24 -6.99 6.36 -7.53
N MET A 25 -7.41 7.24 -6.62
CA MET A 25 -8.60 7.02 -5.79
C MET A 25 -9.89 7.02 -6.60
N CYS A 26 -10.01 7.90 -7.61
CA CYS A 26 -11.14 7.86 -8.55
C CYS A 26 -11.18 6.54 -9.34
N PHE A 27 -10.04 6.07 -9.81
CA PHE A 27 -9.93 4.80 -10.54
C PHE A 27 -10.25 3.60 -9.65
N LEU A 28 -9.73 3.57 -8.41
CA LEU A 28 -10.08 2.54 -7.43
C LEU A 28 -11.57 2.58 -7.08
N GLY A 29 -12.16 3.76 -6.91
CA GLY A 29 -13.60 3.91 -6.69
C GLY A 29 -14.42 3.32 -7.84
N TRP A 30 -14.02 3.56 -9.08
CA TRP A 30 -14.67 2.98 -10.26
C TRP A 30 -14.52 1.46 -10.30
N LEU A 31 -13.32 0.91 -10.04
CA LEU A 31 -13.08 -0.53 -10.01
C LEU A 31 -13.88 -1.23 -8.89
N THR A 32 -13.93 -0.62 -7.69
CA THR A 32 -14.72 -1.17 -6.59
C THR A 32 -16.21 -1.13 -6.89
N TRP A 33 -16.69 -0.08 -7.54
CA TRP A 33 -18.08 0.02 -7.99
C TRP A 33 -18.44 -1.10 -8.98
N GLU A 34 -17.64 -1.31 -10.02
CA GLU A 34 -17.86 -2.36 -11.02
C GLU A 34 -17.84 -3.77 -10.40
N LYS A 35 -16.85 -4.00 -9.51
CA LYS A 35 -16.77 -5.27 -8.78
C LYS A 35 -17.98 -5.50 -7.89
N ARG A 36 -18.39 -4.50 -7.09
CA ARG A 36 -19.53 -4.63 -6.16
C ARG A 36 -20.84 -4.84 -6.92
N GLN A 37 -21.01 -4.19 -8.05
CA GLN A 37 -22.16 -4.44 -8.92
C GLN A 37 -22.21 -5.89 -9.41
N ALA A 38 -21.07 -6.44 -9.85
CA ALA A 38 -20.97 -7.83 -10.27
C ALA A 38 -21.23 -8.80 -9.10
N ASP A 39 -20.68 -8.50 -7.90
CA ASP A 39 -20.88 -9.32 -6.69
C ASP A 39 -22.35 -9.37 -6.28
N VAL A 40 -23.06 -8.22 -6.31
CA VAL A 40 -24.49 -8.15 -6.03
C VAL A 40 -25.29 -8.98 -7.04
N LYS A 41 -25.00 -8.83 -8.33
CA LYS A 41 -25.68 -9.60 -9.38
C LYS A 41 -25.47 -11.10 -9.21
N ALA A 42 -24.23 -11.54 -8.96
CA ALA A 42 -23.91 -12.93 -8.72
C ALA A 42 -24.62 -13.49 -7.46
N ALA A 43 -24.75 -12.68 -6.40
CA ALA A 43 -25.47 -13.07 -5.20
C ALA A 43 -26.97 -13.25 -5.49
N VAL A 44 -27.59 -12.33 -6.23
CA VAL A 44 -28.99 -12.43 -6.64
C VAL A 44 -29.23 -13.67 -7.51
N ASP A 45 -28.38 -13.94 -8.49
CA ASP A 45 -28.48 -15.12 -9.36
C ASP A 45 -28.33 -16.43 -8.56
N SER A 46 -27.44 -16.47 -7.58
CA SER A 46 -27.27 -17.62 -6.68
C SER A 46 -28.55 -17.89 -5.87
N ILE A 47 -29.12 -16.83 -5.32
CA ILE A 47 -30.37 -16.91 -4.54
C ILE A 47 -31.52 -17.41 -5.39
N CYS A 48 -31.65 -16.94 -6.63
CA CYS A 48 -32.68 -17.41 -7.55
C CYS A 48 -32.55 -18.92 -7.85
N THR A 49 -31.30 -19.39 -8.02
CA THR A 49 -31.04 -20.83 -8.24
C THR A 49 -31.39 -21.67 -7.01
N GLU A 50 -31.08 -21.18 -5.83
CA GLU A 50 -31.45 -21.85 -4.57
C GLU A 50 -32.94 -21.84 -4.36
N ALA A 51 -33.64 -20.73 -4.68
CA ALA A 51 -35.08 -20.61 -4.59
C ALA A 51 -35.81 -21.64 -5.50
N ASP A 52 -35.35 -21.82 -6.74
CA ASP A 52 -35.92 -22.86 -7.64
C ASP A 52 -35.70 -24.27 -7.06
N THR A 53 -34.55 -24.53 -6.51
CA THR A 53 -34.23 -25.83 -5.90
C THR A 53 -35.09 -26.09 -4.67
N LEU A 54 -35.26 -25.10 -3.81
CA LEU A 54 -36.12 -25.21 -2.62
C LEU A 54 -37.58 -25.39 -3.00
N TYR A 55 -38.06 -24.57 -3.93
CA TYR A 55 -39.41 -24.68 -4.43
C TYR A 55 -39.72 -26.12 -4.87
N ARG A 56 -38.88 -26.71 -5.70
CA ARG A 56 -39.01 -28.10 -6.15
C ARG A 56 -39.08 -29.08 -4.99
N ASN A 57 -38.16 -28.93 -4.01
CA ASN A 57 -38.09 -29.83 -2.85
C ASN A 57 -39.29 -29.69 -1.91
N VAL A 58 -39.80 -28.47 -1.68
CA VAL A 58 -40.94 -28.21 -0.80
C VAL A 58 -42.25 -28.56 -1.50
N TRP A 59 -42.40 -28.17 -2.77
CA TRP A 59 -43.67 -28.34 -3.49
C TRP A 59 -43.94 -29.78 -3.92
N SER A 60 -42.89 -30.51 -4.25
CA SER A 60 -43.00 -31.95 -4.59
C SER A 60 -43.21 -32.86 -3.38
N ASN A 61 -43.18 -32.32 -2.17
CA ASN A 61 -43.38 -33.11 -0.96
C ASN A 61 -44.88 -33.19 -0.62
N ASP A 62 -45.49 -34.34 -0.89
CA ASP A 62 -46.91 -34.60 -0.64
C ASP A 62 -47.29 -34.73 0.86
N LEU A 63 -46.27 -34.76 1.75
CA LEU A 63 -46.48 -34.91 3.19
C LEU A 63 -46.72 -33.59 3.92
N THR A 64 -46.62 -32.44 3.23
CA THR A 64 -46.80 -31.09 3.82
C THR A 64 -48.08 -30.43 3.28
N SER A 65 -48.84 -29.78 4.16
CA SER A 65 -49.97 -28.96 3.76
C SER A 65 -49.57 -27.71 2.97
N LEU A 66 -50.55 -27.08 2.33
CA LEU A 66 -50.31 -25.82 1.60
C LEU A 66 -49.76 -24.76 2.52
N ASP A 67 -50.34 -24.58 3.71
CA ASP A 67 -49.89 -23.57 4.68
C ASP A 67 -48.49 -23.82 5.19
N GLN A 68 -48.10 -25.10 5.38
CA GLN A 68 -46.72 -25.48 5.73
C GLN A 68 -45.75 -25.18 4.60
N LYS A 69 -46.11 -25.44 3.35
CA LYS A 69 -45.31 -25.12 2.19
C LYS A 69 -45.07 -23.61 2.08
N GLN A 70 -46.12 -22.80 2.27
CA GLN A 70 -46.06 -21.34 2.29
C GLN A 70 -45.15 -20.83 3.41
N ALA A 71 -45.30 -21.33 4.63
CA ALA A 71 -44.47 -20.96 5.77
C ALA A 71 -43.00 -21.31 5.57
N LEU A 72 -42.69 -22.50 5.03
CA LEU A 72 -41.32 -22.94 4.74
C LEU A 72 -40.68 -22.08 3.67
N LEU A 73 -41.38 -21.77 2.57
CA LEU A 73 -40.88 -20.88 1.52
C LEU A 73 -40.63 -19.47 2.06
N SER A 74 -41.56 -18.88 2.78
CA SER A 74 -41.42 -17.55 3.37
C SER A 74 -40.26 -17.50 4.35
N HIS A 75 -40.12 -18.51 5.23
CA HIS A 75 -39.03 -18.55 6.21
C HIS A 75 -37.65 -18.71 5.58
N TRP A 76 -37.52 -19.55 4.55
CA TRP A 76 -36.26 -19.78 3.89
C TRP A 76 -35.78 -18.54 3.11
N LEU A 77 -36.66 -17.94 2.35
CA LEU A 77 -36.40 -16.76 1.53
C LEU A 77 -35.76 -15.64 2.36
N ASP A 78 -36.29 -15.42 3.54
CA ASP A 78 -35.83 -14.34 4.40
C ASP A 78 -34.45 -14.61 5.06
N ASN A 79 -34.01 -15.87 5.20
CA ASN A 79 -32.74 -16.20 5.83
C ASN A 79 -31.51 -16.04 4.92
N GLN A 80 -31.72 -16.15 3.60
CA GLN A 80 -30.61 -16.16 2.62
C GLN A 80 -30.21 -14.78 2.11
N LEU A 81 -30.99 -13.73 2.39
CA LEU A 81 -31.16 -12.61 1.49
C LEU A 81 -30.39 -11.32 1.81
N TYR A 82 -29.49 -11.28 2.78
CA TYR A 82 -28.97 -9.99 3.22
C TYR A 82 -27.44 -9.81 3.18
N PRO A 83 -26.73 -10.34 2.16
CA PRO A 83 -25.40 -9.82 1.92
C PRO A 83 -25.51 -8.34 1.50
N TYR A 84 -24.62 -7.49 1.97
CA TYR A 84 -24.44 -6.12 1.46
C TYR A 84 -25.47 -5.06 1.85
N ASN A 85 -26.19 -5.20 2.98
CA ASN A 85 -27.13 -4.16 3.45
C ASN A 85 -28.24 -3.77 2.43
N GLY A 86 -28.56 -4.65 1.52
CA GLY A 86 -29.62 -4.44 0.55
C GLY A 86 -30.97 -5.04 0.97
N VAL A 87 -32.00 -4.78 0.21
CA VAL A 87 -33.35 -5.33 0.38
C VAL A 87 -33.65 -6.23 -0.82
N ILE A 88 -34.16 -7.43 -0.55
CA ILE A 88 -34.69 -8.31 -1.57
C ILE A 88 -36.07 -8.76 -1.13
N GLN A 89 -37.01 -8.84 -2.07
CA GLN A 89 -38.36 -9.37 -1.86
C GLN A 89 -38.70 -10.40 -2.92
N PHE A 90 -39.45 -11.40 -2.53
CA PHE A 90 -39.94 -12.46 -3.41
C PHE A 90 -41.45 -12.64 -3.25
N ARG A 91 -42.09 -12.99 -4.37
CA ARG A 91 -43.47 -13.51 -4.41
C ARG A 91 -43.49 -14.76 -5.26
N PHE A 92 -44.19 -15.76 -4.76
CA PHE A 92 -44.52 -16.96 -5.52
C PHE A 92 -45.99 -16.87 -5.94
N LEU A 93 -46.19 -16.98 -7.24
CA LEU A 93 -47.51 -16.96 -7.85
C LEU A 93 -47.82 -18.36 -8.40
N ASP A 94 -49.07 -18.83 -8.23
CA ASP A 94 -49.52 -20.06 -8.85
C ASP A 94 -49.76 -19.90 -10.36
N ALA A 95 -50.21 -20.99 -11.02
CA ALA A 95 -50.52 -20.99 -12.43
C ALA A 95 -51.71 -20.06 -12.82
N GLN A 96 -52.48 -19.60 -11.83
CA GLN A 96 -53.59 -18.65 -11.97
C GLN A 96 -53.15 -17.21 -11.67
N GLY A 97 -51.89 -17.01 -11.29
CA GLY A 97 -51.32 -15.70 -10.90
C GLY A 97 -51.71 -15.27 -9.49
N GLN A 98 -52.19 -16.20 -8.65
CA GLN A 98 -52.49 -15.88 -7.26
C GLN A 98 -51.24 -16.03 -6.38
N GLU A 99 -51.07 -15.12 -5.41
CA GLU A 99 -49.95 -15.15 -4.48
C GLU A 99 -50.11 -16.36 -3.53
N VAL A 100 -49.07 -17.20 -3.52
CA VAL A 100 -48.98 -18.39 -2.68
C VAL A 100 -48.06 -18.14 -1.46
N ALA A 101 -46.98 -17.43 -1.66
CA ALA A 101 -46.05 -17.08 -0.60
C ALA A 101 -45.27 -15.79 -0.95
N ARG A 102 -44.86 -15.05 0.06
CA ARG A 102 -44.00 -13.86 -0.09
C ARG A 102 -42.98 -13.75 1.02
N SER A 103 -41.91 -13.00 0.77
CA SER A 103 -40.96 -12.60 1.82
C SER A 103 -41.63 -11.66 2.82
N GLN A 104 -41.19 -11.74 4.07
CA GLN A 104 -41.75 -10.96 5.16
C GLN A 104 -40.70 -10.03 5.78
N MET A 105 -41.13 -8.83 6.18
CA MET A 105 -40.30 -7.86 6.83
C MET A 105 -39.89 -8.30 8.23
N ALA A 106 -40.78 -8.89 8.98
CA ALA A 106 -40.54 -9.39 10.33
C ALA A 106 -41.07 -10.82 10.50
N LYS A 107 -40.32 -11.67 11.17
CA LYS A 107 -40.61 -13.08 11.38
C LYS A 107 -39.97 -13.64 12.63
N GLY A 108 -40.36 -14.83 13.02
CA GLY A 108 -39.75 -15.54 14.12
C GLY A 108 -39.91 -17.05 14.04
N ARG A 109 -39.21 -17.74 14.89
CA ARG A 109 -39.34 -19.17 15.15
C ARG A 109 -39.30 -19.42 16.65
N ALA A 110 -40.28 -20.16 17.13
CA ALA A 110 -40.36 -20.60 18.52
C ALA A 110 -40.26 -22.12 18.59
N SER A 111 -39.50 -22.69 19.50
CA SER A 111 -39.32 -24.13 19.64
C SER A 111 -39.18 -24.57 21.09
N LEU A 112 -39.58 -25.81 21.35
CA LEU A 112 -39.34 -26.50 22.63
C LEU A 112 -37.95 -27.14 22.59
N GLY A 113 -36.92 -26.36 22.97
CA GLY A 113 -35.53 -26.76 22.96
C GLY A 113 -34.86 -26.75 21.58
N PRO A 114 -33.52 -26.72 21.55
CA PRO A 114 -32.74 -26.56 20.33
C PRO A 114 -32.81 -27.76 19.36
N TRP A 115 -33.26 -28.91 19.84
CA TRP A 115 -33.36 -30.17 19.07
C TRP A 115 -34.80 -30.70 18.97
N SER A 116 -35.78 -29.89 19.33
CA SER A 116 -37.19 -30.32 19.30
C SER A 116 -37.74 -30.33 17.88
N ASN A 117 -38.44 -31.38 17.52
CA ASN A 117 -39.25 -31.42 16.32
C ASN A 117 -40.50 -30.53 16.41
N TYR A 118 -40.82 -30.01 17.60
CA TYR A 118 -41.95 -29.10 17.79
C TYR A 118 -41.44 -27.67 17.72
N SER A 119 -41.72 -27.02 16.57
CA SER A 119 -41.42 -25.61 16.35
C SER A 119 -42.57 -24.93 15.62
N TRP A 120 -42.76 -23.67 15.98
CA TRP A 120 -43.75 -22.80 15.34
C TRP A 120 -43.07 -21.74 14.54
N PHE A 121 -43.57 -21.48 13.35
CA PHE A 121 -43.17 -20.31 12.58
C PHE A 121 -44.02 -19.13 13.03
N LEU A 122 -43.37 -18.04 13.41
CA LEU A 122 -44.00 -16.81 13.82
C LEU A 122 -44.11 -15.89 12.62
N LEU A 123 -45.33 -15.64 12.15
CA LEU A 123 -45.58 -14.69 11.07
C LEU A 123 -45.96 -13.34 11.69
N LEU A 124 -45.08 -12.36 11.52
CA LEU A 124 -45.22 -11.05 12.16
C LEU A 124 -45.79 -9.99 11.21
N ASP A 125 -45.58 -10.15 9.91
CA ASP A 125 -45.99 -9.17 8.90
C ASP A 125 -47.51 -8.89 8.91
N PRO A 126 -48.43 -9.90 8.99
CA PRO A 126 -49.87 -9.66 9.05
C PRO A 126 -50.37 -9.04 10.36
N VAL A 127 -49.54 -9.08 11.42
CA VAL A 127 -49.95 -8.68 12.78
C VAL A 127 -49.27 -7.42 13.29
N LEU A 128 -48.26 -6.92 12.58
CA LEU A 128 -47.55 -5.68 12.91
C LEU A 128 -47.83 -4.61 11.87
N SER A 129 -48.20 -3.42 12.34
CA SER A 129 -48.19 -2.23 11.50
C SER A 129 -46.76 -1.86 11.07
N GLN A 130 -46.63 -1.04 10.03
CA GLN A 130 -45.28 -0.59 9.56
C GLN A 130 -44.49 0.16 10.65
N GLU A 131 -45.17 0.90 11.53
CA GLU A 131 -44.56 1.59 12.65
C GLU A 131 -44.04 0.60 13.70
N GLU A 132 -44.79 -0.44 14.02
CA GLU A 132 -44.41 -1.48 14.96
C GLU A 132 -43.23 -2.31 14.41
N GLN A 133 -43.20 -2.59 13.11
CA GLN A 133 -42.08 -3.27 12.44
C GLN A 133 -40.81 -2.42 12.48
N LEU A 134 -40.92 -1.11 12.29
CA LEU A 134 -39.79 -0.18 12.41
C LEU A 134 -39.29 -0.10 13.86
N ASP A 135 -40.17 -0.03 14.84
CA ASP A 135 -39.80 -0.02 16.26
C ASP A 135 -39.13 -1.34 16.67
N LEU A 136 -39.64 -2.47 16.21
CA LEU A 136 -38.99 -3.78 16.41
C LEU A 136 -37.59 -3.80 15.81
N ALA A 137 -37.41 -3.29 14.58
CA ALA A 137 -36.13 -3.22 13.93
C ALA A 137 -35.14 -2.33 14.71
N GLN A 138 -35.59 -1.20 15.24
CA GLN A 138 -34.74 -0.29 16.06
C GLN A 138 -34.34 -0.94 17.39
N ARG A 139 -35.27 -1.64 18.06
CA ARG A 139 -34.97 -2.37 19.31
C ARG A 139 -33.95 -3.46 19.07
N LEU A 140 -34.12 -4.31 18.05
CA LEU A 140 -33.17 -5.36 17.68
C LEU A 140 -31.80 -4.79 17.32
N GLN A 141 -31.74 -3.66 16.64
CA GLN A 141 -30.47 -2.98 16.33
C GLN A 141 -29.77 -2.42 17.57
N LYS A 142 -30.53 -1.88 18.53
CA LYS A 142 -30.01 -1.35 19.79
C LYS A 142 -29.44 -2.47 20.67
N GLU A 143 -30.17 -3.56 20.80
CA GLU A 143 -29.74 -4.72 21.56
C GLU A 143 -28.49 -5.38 20.94
N ALA A 144 -28.41 -5.51 19.63
CA ALA A 144 -27.23 -6.01 18.93
C ALA A 144 -25.97 -5.15 19.19
N LYS A 145 -26.13 -3.83 19.40
CA LYS A 145 -25.02 -2.92 19.74
C LYS A 145 -24.63 -2.96 21.22
N SER A 146 -25.57 -3.27 22.11
CA SER A 146 -25.33 -3.29 23.56
C SER A 146 -24.64 -4.56 24.04
N THR A 147 -24.82 -5.67 23.36
CA THR A 147 -24.29 -7.00 23.71
C THR A 147 -23.04 -7.32 22.89
N GLN A 148 -21.90 -6.73 23.25
CA GLN A 148 -20.57 -7.02 22.64
C GLN A 148 -20.01 -8.40 23.03
N LYS A 149 -20.82 -9.29 23.63
CA LYS A 149 -20.47 -10.68 23.92
C LYS A 149 -21.45 -11.62 23.23
N SER A 150 -20.97 -12.28 22.18
CA SER A 150 -21.60 -13.41 21.44
C SER A 150 -22.87 -13.13 20.64
N LEU A 151 -22.81 -12.19 19.71
CA LEU A 151 -23.74 -12.20 18.57
C LEU A 151 -22.93 -12.47 17.31
N THR A 152 -23.02 -13.67 16.77
CA THR A 152 -22.67 -13.94 15.38
C THR A 152 -23.65 -13.14 14.53
N THR A 153 -23.19 -12.01 14.03
CA THR A 153 -23.89 -11.10 13.14
C THR A 153 -24.00 -11.68 11.72
N GLN A 154 -24.64 -12.80 11.59
CA GLN A 154 -25.17 -13.21 10.29
C GLN A 154 -26.69 -13.27 10.46
N ASN A 155 -27.39 -12.33 9.83
CA ASN A 155 -28.82 -12.11 9.92
C ASN A 155 -29.25 -11.54 11.29
N ALA A 156 -29.88 -10.40 11.29
CA ALA A 156 -30.36 -9.69 12.47
C ALA A 156 -31.43 -10.50 13.25
N ALA A 157 -31.00 -11.68 13.68
CA ALA A 157 -31.77 -12.53 14.55
C ALA A 157 -31.36 -12.23 15.99
N PHE A 158 -32.31 -11.82 16.80
CA PHE A 158 -32.14 -11.73 18.23
C PHE A 158 -32.17 -13.18 18.78
N GLN A 159 -30.99 -13.77 19.01
CA GLN A 159 -30.89 -14.99 19.80
C GLN A 159 -30.57 -14.57 21.24
N MET A 160 -31.51 -14.73 22.13
CA MET A 160 -31.20 -14.77 23.55
C MET A 160 -30.46 -16.09 23.82
N ALA A 161 -29.14 -15.96 24.06
CA ALA A 161 -28.27 -17.10 24.29
C ALA A 161 -28.64 -17.80 25.60
N GLU A 162 -28.90 -19.09 25.52
CA GLU A 162 -28.75 -19.99 26.68
C GLU A 162 -27.34 -19.83 27.26
N GLN A 163 -27.22 -19.24 28.44
CA GLN A 163 -26.11 -19.53 29.33
C GLN A 163 -26.54 -20.72 30.20
N SER A 164 -26.38 -21.91 29.69
CA SER A 164 -26.36 -23.10 30.52
C SER A 164 -24.99 -23.17 31.19
N SER A 165 -24.86 -22.54 32.34
CA SER A 165 -23.89 -23.00 33.32
C SER A 165 -24.55 -24.14 34.10
N GLU A 166 -23.91 -25.29 34.15
CA GLU A 166 -24.41 -26.55 34.74
C GLU A 166 -24.80 -26.48 36.24
N ASP A 167 -24.72 -25.33 36.89
CA ASP A 167 -24.97 -25.20 38.33
C ASP A 167 -26.09 -24.25 38.76
N ASN A 168 -26.76 -23.55 37.82
CA ASN A 168 -27.96 -22.76 38.12
C ASN A 168 -28.89 -22.78 36.90
N ALA A 169 -29.73 -23.83 36.82
CA ALA A 169 -30.83 -23.86 35.86
C ALA A 169 -31.89 -22.85 36.33
N GLU A 170 -31.69 -21.58 36.08
CA GLU A 170 -32.78 -20.61 36.07
C GLU A 170 -33.73 -21.00 34.93
N ASN A 171 -35.00 -21.23 35.29
CA ASN A 171 -36.06 -21.54 34.30
C ASN A 171 -36.26 -20.30 33.42
N VAL A 172 -35.58 -20.24 32.28
CA VAL A 172 -35.75 -19.22 31.26
C VAL A 172 -36.66 -19.77 30.20
N PHE A 173 -37.77 -19.08 29.94
CA PHE A 173 -38.69 -19.45 28.87
C PHE A 173 -39.37 -18.22 28.28
N TYR A 174 -40.01 -18.42 27.14
CA TYR A 174 -40.80 -17.39 26.50
C TYR A 174 -42.25 -17.79 26.50
N LEU A 175 -43.14 -16.87 26.88
CA LEU A 175 -44.55 -16.97 26.72
C LEU A 175 -44.94 -16.26 25.41
N VAL A 176 -45.51 -17.02 24.49
CA VAL A 176 -46.01 -16.50 23.22
C VAL A 176 -47.54 -16.67 23.21
N GLU A 177 -48.23 -15.55 23.21
CA GLU A 177 -49.69 -15.53 23.04
C GLU A 177 -50.02 -15.17 21.59
N GLY A 178 -50.91 -15.90 20.97
CA GLY A 178 -51.25 -15.63 19.59
C GLY A 178 -52.29 -16.57 19.01
N VAL A 179 -52.61 -16.42 17.76
CA VAL A 179 -53.55 -17.24 17.00
C VAL A 179 -52.78 -18.30 16.22
N LYS A 180 -53.18 -19.56 16.36
CA LYS A 180 -52.63 -20.65 15.55
C LYS A 180 -53.39 -20.78 14.23
N ASP A 181 -52.69 -21.17 13.17
CA ASP A 181 -53.33 -21.65 11.95
C ASP A 181 -54.06 -22.99 12.17
N GLY A 182 -54.88 -23.40 11.21
CA GLY A 182 -55.70 -24.60 11.31
C GLY A 182 -54.93 -25.90 11.56
N GLU A 183 -53.65 -25.96 11.24
CA GLU A 183 -52.75 -27.11 11.42
C GLU A 183 -51.78 -26.96 12.61
N GLY A 184 -51.74 -25.77 13.20
CA GLY A 184 -50.98 -25.50 14.44
C GLY A 184 -49.47 -25.33 14.31
N LEU A 185 -48.95 -25.15 13.11
CA LEU A 185 -47.52 -24.92 12.85
C LEU A 185 -47.15 -23.46 12.69
N ILE A 186 -48.08 -22.64 12.26
CA ILE A 186 -47.93 -21.18 12.15
C ILE A 186 -48.63 -20.54 13.34
N LEU A 187 -47.94 -19.61 13.94
CA LEU A 187 -48.42 -18.80 15.04
C LEU A 187 -48.33 -17.32 14.67
N TYR A 188 -49.44 -16.64 14.74
CA TYR A 188 -49.55 -15.19 14.64
C TYR A 188 -49.46 -14.61 16.05
N PRO A 189 -48.25 -14.13 16.50
CA PRO A 189 -48.08 -13.75 17.89
C PRO A 189 -48.71 -12.39 18.16
N LYS A 190 -49.56 -12.35 19.22
CA LYS A 190 -50.09 -11.11 19.78
C LYS A 190 -49.14 -10.50 20.76
N SER A 191 -48.60 -11.33 21.67
CA SER A 191 -47.55 -10.90 22.62
C SER A 191 -46.46 -11.95 22.73
N ILE A 192 -45.25 -11.50 23.00
CA ILE A 192 -44.08 -12.33 23.31
C ILE A 192 -43.44 -11.76 24.55
N THR A 193 -43.42 -12.56 25.63
CA THR A 193 -42.83 -12.17 26.91
C THR A 193 -41.69 -13.12 27.26
N TYR A 194 -40.54 -12.57 27.54
CA TYR A 194 -39.38 -13.28 28.11
C TYR A 194 -39.55 -13.36 29.63
N VAL A 195 -39.45 -14.55 30.17
CA VAL A 195 -39.57 -14.79 31.61
C VAL A 195 -38.27 -15.39 32.12
N CYS A 196 -37.65 -14.73 33.11
CA CYS A 196 -36.42 -15.16 33.77
C CYS A 196 -36.57 -14.92 35.26
N SER A 197 -36.64 -15.98 36.06
CA SER A 197 -36.73 -15.97 37.54
C SER A 197 -37.79 -14.99 38.07
N ASP A 198 -37.44 -13.72 38.26
CA ASP A 198 -38.32 -12.67 38.80
C ASP A 198 -38.54 -11.50 37.84
N GLN A 199 -38.13 -11.64 36.59
CA GLN A 199 -38.28 -10.56 35.57
C GLN A 199 -39.08 -11.03 34.37
N GLU A 200 -40.05 -10.22 34.01
CA GLU A 200 -40.80 -10.36 32.76
C GLU A 200 -40.46 -9.18 31.85
N ILE A 201 -40.02 -9.49 30.63
CA ILE A 201 -39.70 -8.49 29.61
C ILE A 201 -40.59 -8.74 28.40
N VAL A 202 -41.41 -7.76 28.07
CA VAL A 202 -42.24 -7.82 26.87
C VAL A 202 -41.41 -7.49 25.65
N LEU A 203 -41.20 -8.48 24.78
CA LEU A 203 -40.45 -8.34 23.54
C LEU A 203 -41.32 -7.85 22.40
N LEU A 204 -42.56 -8.30 22.37
CA LEU A 204 -43.55 -7.93 21.38
C LEU A 204 -44.91 -7.81 22.05
N ASP A 205 -45.68 -6.77 21.71
CA ASP A 205 -47.07 -6.61 22.07
C ASP A 205 -47.78 -5.91 20.88
N SER A 206 -48.57 -6.67 20.16
CA SER A 206 -49.29 -6.19 18.96
C SER A 206 -50.72 -5.77 19.31
N HIS A 207 -51.10 -4.61 18.85
CA HIS A 207 -52.44 -4.03 19.00
C HIS A 207 -53.24 -4.11 17.69
N SER A 208 -52.87 -5.02 16.80
CA SER A 208 -53.50 -5.20 15.50
C SER A 208 -54.95 -5.72 15.62
N ASP A 209 -55.85 -5.17 14.83
CA ASP A 209 -57.22 -5.62 14.66
C ASP A 209 -57.30 -7.07 14.11
N PHE A 210 -56.19 -7.62 13.66
CA PHE A 210 -56.06 -9.01 13.21
C PHE A 210 -56.57 -10.01 14.25
N PHE A 211 -56.45 -9.68 15.54
CA PHE A 211 -56.82 -10.58 16.65
C PHE A 211 -58.27 -10.50 17.07
N ASP A 212 -59.04 -9.56 16.54
CA ASP A 212 -60.42 -9.35 16.92
C ASP A 212 -61.31 -10.56 16.59
N GLY A 213 -61.92 -11.09 17.63
CA GLY A 213 -62.80 -12.23 17.51
C GLY A 213 -62.14 -13.59 17.28
N LYS A 214 -60.80 -13.67 17.33
CA LYS A 214 -60.03 -14.91 17.20
C LYS A 214 -59.65 -15.48 18.56
N GLU A 215 -59.57 -16.82 18.65
CA GLU A 215 -59.16 -17.53 19.86
C GLU A 215 -57.64 -17.41 20.02
N ILE A 216 -57.19 -16.85 21.16
CA ILE A 216 -55.79 -16.67 21.50
C ILE A 216 -55.31 -17.87 22.28
N THR A 217 -54.22 -18.47 21.86
CA THR A 217 -53.53 -19.58 22.55
C THR A 217 -52.21 -19.09 23.13
N THR A 218 -51.90 -19.51 24.36
CA THR A 218 -50.62 -19.27 25.00
C THR A 218 -49.71 -20.48 24.84
N ILE A 219 -48.49 -20.27 24.37
CA ILE A 219 -47.46 -21.30 24.22
C ILE A 219 -46.25 -20.91 25.06
N CYS A 220 -45.73 -21.88 25.83
CA CYS A 220 -44.45 -21.73 26.52
C CYS A 220 -43.37 -22.41 25.69
N VAL A 221 -42.31 -21.71 25.35
CA VAL A 221 -41.20 -22.22 24.52
C VAL A 221 -39.85 -21.89 25.15
N ASP A 222 -38.88 -22.79 24.97
CA ASP A 222 -37.54 -22.66 25.54
C ASP A 222 -36.59 -21.88 24.62
N SER A 223 -36.87 -21.82 23.33
CA SER A 223 -36.07 -21.11 22.34
C SER A 223 -36.92 -20.23 21.44
N LEU A 224 -36.48 -19.00 21.29
CA LEU A 224 -37.14 -18.02 20.41
C LEU A 224 -36.09 -17.37 19.52
N GLN A 225 -36.33 -17.35 18.23
CA GLN A 225 -35.61 -16.57 17.26
C GLN A 225 -36.56 -15.54 16.66
N LEU A 226 -36.24 -14.27 16.82
CA LEU A 226 -37.00 -13.16 16.29
C LEU A 226 -36.07 -12.33 15.39
N SER A 227 -36.50 -12.04 14.17
CA SER A 227 -35.71 -11.27 13.22
C SER A 227 -36.56 -10.29 12.43
N SER A 228 -35.92 -9.21 11.98
CA SER A 228 -36.49 -8.28 11.02
C SER A 228 -35.53 -8.04 9.88
N ALA A 229 -36.04 -7.99 8.68
CA ALA A 229 -35.24 -7.62 7.49
C ALA A 229 -34.59 -6.25 7.62
N LEU A 230 -35.07 -5.39 8.49
CA LEU A 230 -34.58 -4.04 8.74
C LEU A 230 -33.59 -3.94 9.90
N ALA A 231 -33.40 -5.01 10.68
CA ALA A 231 -32.56 -4.97 11.87
C ALA A 231 -31.09 -5.36 11.59
N GLY A 232 -30.18 -4.88 12.45
CA GLY A 232 -28.78 -5.33 12.46
C GLY A 232 -27.89 -4.82 11.34
N ARG A 233 -28.31 -3.80 10.58
CA ARG A 233 -27.56 -3.24 9.45
C ARG A 233 -26.90 -1.92 9.78
N ASN A 234 -25.87 -1.55 9.02
CA ASN A 234 -25.16 -0.26 9.17
C ASN A 234 -25.94 0.93 8.58
N VAL A 235 -27.13 0.71 8.07
CA VAL A 235 -28.03 1.72 7.50
C VAL A 235 -29.16 2.00 8.49
N SER A 236 -29.75 3.19 8.44
CA SER A 236 -30.84 3.52 9.35
C SER A 236 -32.08 2.65 9.04
N PRO A 237 -32.83 2.19 10.06
CA PRO A 237 -34.06 1.40 9.83
C PRO A 237 -35.07 2.13 8.95
N GLN A 238 -35.17 3.45 9.01
CA GLN A 238 -36.07 4.25 8.17
C GLN A 238 -35.65 4.23 6.70
N GLU A 239 -34.37 4.28 6.41
CA GLU A 239 -33.85 4.18 5.04
C GLU A 239 -34.10 2.78 4.46
N LEU A 240 -33.85 1.74 5.24
CA LEU A 240 -34.17 0.36 4.84
C LEU A 240 -35.65 0.14 4.64
N LEU A 241 -36.53 0.74 5.48
CA LEU A 241 -37.97 0.69 5.30
C LEU A 241 -38.40 1.35 4.00
N SER A 242 -37.85 2.50 3.66
CA SER A 242 -38.15 3.16 2.38
C SER A 242 -37.73 2.32 1.17
N GLN A 243 -36.54 1.68 1.24
CA GLN A 243 -36.09 0.73 0.21
C GLN A 243 -37.01 -0.50 0.13
N TRP A 244 -37.44 -1.04 1.28
CA TRP A 244 -38.39 -2.15 1.32
C TRP A 244 -39.68 -1.81 0.61
N GLN A 245 -40.30 -0.68 0.93
CA GLN A 245 -41.56 -0.22 0.32
C GLN A 245 -41.40 0.03 -1.19
N GLU A 246 -40.27 0.58 -1.62
CA GLU A 246 -39.98 0.80 -3.04
C GLU A 246 -39.87 -0.52 -3.80
N VAL A 247 -39.17 -1.52 -3.25
CA VAL A 247 -39.05 -2.86 -3.85
C VAL A 247 -40.40 -3.55 -3.84
N GLU A 248 -41.18 -3.47 -2.74
CA GLU A 248 -42.52 -4.05 -2.63
C GLU A 248 -43.44 -3.51 -3.71
N GLN A 249 -43.48 -2.19 -3.90
CA GLN A 249 -44.29 -1.57 -4.94
C GLN A 249 -43.92 -2.06 -6.35
N ARG A 250 -42.65 -2.24 -6.63
CA ARG A 250 -42.17 -2.76 -7.94
C ARG A 250 -42.57 -4.22 -8.15
N VAL A 251 -42.41 -5.05 -7.11
CA VAL A 251 -42.84 -6.46 -7.14
C VAL A 251 -44.35 -6.58 -7.30
N ASP A 252 -45.16 -5.70 -6.67
CA ASP A 252 -46.59 -5.62 -6.83
C ASP A 252 -47.01 -5.30 -8.27
N LEU A 253 -46.38 -4.30 -8.86
CA LEU A 253 -46.62 -3.89 -10.25
C LEU A 253 -46.32 -5.03 -11.23
N MET A 254 -45.18 -5.71 -11.04
CA MET A 254 -44.80 -6.83 -11.89
C MET A 254 -45.68 -8.05 -11.71
N SER A 255 -46.11 -8.35 -10.48
CA SER A 255 -47.04 -9.43 -10.15
C SER A 255 -48.43 -9.23 -10.77
N SER A 256 -48.83 -7.97 -10.99
CA SER A 256 -50.11 -7.62 -11.64
C SER A 256 -50.04 -7.66 -13.18
N GLY A 257 -48.93 -8.07 -13.78
CA GLY A 257 -48.78 -8.22 -15.22
C GLY A 257 -48.44 -6.92 -15.97
N LEU A 258 -48.04 -5.88 -15.26
CA LEU A 258 -47.57 -4.63 -15.86
C LEU A 258 -46.06 -4.72 -16.19
N ASP A 259 -45.77 -5.15 -17.39
CA ASP A 259 -44.41 -5.39 -17.96
C ASP A 259 -43.63 -4.09 -18.30
N MET A 260 -43.78 -3.04 -17.50
CA MET A 260 -43.30 -1.69 -17.85
C MET A 260 -42.02 -1.24 -17.14
N LEU A 261 -41.33 -2.09 -16.39
CA LEU A 261 -40.09 -1.71 -15.73
C LEU A 261 -38.87 -2.26 -16.51
N PRO A 262 -37.85 -1.44 -16.80
CA PRO A 262 -36.58 -1.96 -17.36
C PRO A 262 -35.98 -2.98 -16.40
N ASP A 263 -35.44 -4.07 -16.93
CA ASP A 263 -34.97 -5.24 -16.19
C ASP A 263 -33.94 -4.93 -15.10
N ASP A 264 -33.14 -3.86 -15.27
CA ASP A 264 -32.21 -3.40 -14.26
C ASP A 264 -32.11 -1.85 -14.30
N TYR A 265 -32.45 -1.20 -13.21
CA TYR A 265 -32.17 0.23 -13.03
C TYR A 265 -30.92 0.40 -12.18
N VAL A 266 -29.83 0.83 -12.82
CA VAL A 266 -28.59 1.18 -12.14
C VAL A 266 -28.50 2.69 -12.08
N SER A 267 -28.75 3.27 -10.91
CA SER A 267 -28.37 4.65 -10.63
C SER A 267 -26.90 4.73 -10.23
N SER A 268 -26.35 5.93 -10.14
CA SER A 268 -24.97 6.12 -9.67
C SER A 268 -24.76 5.66 -8.21
N SER A 269 -25.80 5.49 -7.44
CA SER A 269 -25.77 5.15 -6.02
C SER A 269 -26.35 3.78 -5.70
N ASP A 270 -27.33 3.30 -6.47
CA ASP A 270 -28.10 2.13 -6.14
C ASP A 270 -28.18 1.15 -7.32
N VAL A 271 -28.14 -0.14 -7.01
CA VAL A 271 -28.45 -1.22 -7.95
C VAL A 271 -29.77 -1.81 -7.52
N SER A 272 -30.76 -1.67 -8.37
CA SER A 272 -32.09 -2.22 -8.12
C SER A 272 -32.61 -2.87 -9.39
N GLY A 273 -33.38 -3.93 -9.22
CA GLY A 273 -34.00 -4.63 -10.33
C GLY A 273 -35.24 -5.36 -9.86
N THR A 274 -36.10 -5.71 -10.81
CA THR A 274 -37.28 -6.55 -10.58
C THR A 274 -37.42 -7.47 -11.79
N THR A 275 -37.55 -8.76 -11.54
CA THR A 275 -37.67 -9.73 -12.62
C THR A 275 -38.55 -10.91 -12.19
N SER A 276 -38.97 -11.73 -13.16
CA SER A 276 -39.73 -12.93 -12.92
C SER A 276 -38.99 -14.16 -13.42
N LEU A 277 -39.10 -15.25 -12.66
CA LEU A 277 -38.57 -16.56 -13.01
C LEU A 277 -39.69 -17.56 -13.10
N ALA A 278 -39.91 -18.18 -14.26
CA ALA A 278 -40.83 -19.28 -14.40
C ALA A 278 -40.30 -20.54 -13.71
N LEU A 279 -41.08 -21.08 -12.79
CA LEU A 279 -40.75 -22.30 -12.06
C LEU A 279 -41.47 -23.50 -12.70
N ALA A 280 -41.35 -24.70 -12.10
CA ALA A 280 -42.08 -25.88 -12.53
C ALA A 280 -43.60 -25.73 -12.30
N ASP A 281 -44.38 -26.53 -12.98
CA ASP A 281 -45.84 -26.64 -12.82
C ASP A 281 -46.65 -25.34 -13.03
N GLY A 282 -46.07 -24.39 -13.81
CA GLY A 282 -46.73 -23.12 -14.14
C GLY A 282 -46.63 -22.05 -13.05
N PHE A 283 -45.91 -22.30 -11.96
CA PHE A 283 -45.63 -21.28 -10.95
C PHE A 283 -44.63 -20.24 -11.46
N THR A 284 -44.74 -19.05 -10.93
CA THR A 284 -43.86 -17.94 -11.25
C THR A 284 -43.32 -17.32 -9.96
N MET A 285 -42.02 -17.14 -9.86
CA MET A 285 -41.40 -16.35 -8.79
C MET A 285 -41.12 -14.95 -9.34
N VAL A 286 -41.70 -13.94 -8.74
CA VAL A 286 -41.35 -12.52 -8.97
C VAL A 286 -40.46 -12.06 -7.85
N TYR A 287 -39.35 -11.45 -8.18
CA TYR A 287 -38.47 -10.90 -7.16
C TYR A 287 -37.98 -9.50 -7.53
N GLY A 288 -37.74 -8.70 -6.50
CA GLY A 288 -37.16 -7.38 -6.62
C GLY A 288 -36.08 -7.17 -5.60
N TYR A 289 -35.08 -6.38 -5.95
CA TYR A 289 -33.98 -6.06 -5.06
C TYR A 289 -33.55 -4.58 -5.16
N SER A 290 -32.95 -4.07 -4.09
CA SER A 290 -32.35 -2.75 -4.04
C SER A 290 -31.13 -2.78 -3.11
N TYR A 291 -29.98 -2.32 -3.59
CA TYR A 291 -28.72 -2.26 -2.85
C TYR A 291 -28.07 -0.90 -3.00
N ASN A 292 -27.67 -0.27 -1.89
CA ASN A 292 -26.93 0.98 -1.90
C ASN A 292 -25.43 0.73 -2.03
N LEU A 293 -24.91 0.89 -3.26
CA LEU A 293 -23.48 0.69 -3.56
C LEU A 293 -22.59 1.78 -2.97
N THR A 294 -23.09 3.00 -2.83
CA THR A 294 -22.29 4.12 -2.35
C THR A 294 -21.76 3.85 -0.94
N HIS A 295 -22.56 3.30 -0.07
CA HIS A 295 -22.17 2.97 1.30
C HIS A 295 -21.08 1.89 1.33
N LEU A 296 -21.23 0.84 0.52
CA LEU A 296 -20.27 -0.26 0.41
C LEU A 296 -18.91 0.22 -0.13
N ILE A 297 -18.94 1.09 -1.13
CA ILE A 297 -17.74 1.67 -1.73
C ILE A 297 -17.01 2.59 -0.73
N LEU A 298 -17.78 3.41 0.01
CA LEU A 298 -17.21 4.29 1.02
C LEU A 298 -16.52 3.52 2.14
N GLU A 299 -17.09 2.41 2.61
CA GLU A 299 -16.45 1.54 3.61
C GLU A 299 -15.10 1.01 3.11
N ASP A 300 -15.04 0.48 1.88
CA ASP A 300 -13.81 -0.02 1.28
C ASP A 300 -12.76 1.10 1.11
N LEU A 301 -13.18 2.27 0.62
CA LEU A 301 -12.29 3.40 0.39
C LEU A 301 -11.78 4.05 1.68
N CYS A 302 -12.60 4.11 2.75
CA CYS A 302 -12.19 4.66 4.05
C CYS A 302 -11.04 3.90 4.68
N LEU A 303 -10.89 2.60 4.40
CA LEU A 303 -9.76 1.78 4.88
C LEU A 303 -8.49 2.03 4.06
N ILE A 304 -8.61 2.21 2.75
CA ILE A 304 -7.48 2.29 1.81
C ILE A 304 -6.95 3.73 1.68
N ALA A 305 -7.84 4.72 1.67
CA ALA A 305 -7.50 6.11 1.42
C ALA A 305 -6.43 6.69 2.37
N PRO A 306 -6.50 6.53 3.71
CA PRO A 306 -5.52 7.11 4.61
C PRO A 306 -4.13 6.47 4.45
N VAL A 307 -4.05 5.16 4.19
CA VAL A 307 -2.79 4.44 4.02
C VAL A 307 -2.10 4.88 2.72
N THR A 308 -2.85 4.94 1.63
CA THR A 308 -2.32 5.38 0.33
C THR A 308 -1.95 6.85 0.32
N LEU A 309 -2.70 7.71 1.03
CA LEU A 309 -2.38 9.13 1.19
C LEU A 309 -1.08 9.32 1.98
N ALA A 310 -0.91 8.58 3.08
CA ALA A 310 0.33 8.61 3.86
C ALA A 310 1.54 8.17 3.02
N ALA A 311 1.39 7.13 2.19
CA ALA A 311 2.43 6.66 1.27
C ALA A 311 2.76 7.72 0.20
N ALA A 312 1.77 8.39 -0.38
CA ALA A 312 1.97 9.46 -1.36
C ALA A 312 2.73 10.66 -0.75
N ILE A 313 2.37 11.06 0.47
CA ILE A 313 3.07 12.13 1.20
C ILE A 313 4.52 11.72 1.51
N ALA A 314 4.75 10.50 2.01
CA ALA A 314 6.09 9.99 2.29
C ALA A 314 6.97 9.97 1.04
N MET A 315 6.44 9.53 -0.11
CA MET A 315 7.13 9.53 -1.39
C MET A 315 7.47 10.94 -1.86
N ALA A 316 6.55 11.90 -1.73
CA ALA A 316 6.80 13.30 -2.07
C ALA A 316 7.91 13.91 -1.20
N LEU A 317 7.91 13.65 0.11
CA LEU A 317 8.95 14.10 1.03
C LEU A 317 10.31 13.46 0.71
N PHE A 318 10.33 12.19 0.39
CA PHE A 318 11.55 11.46 0.02
C PHE A 318 12.17 12.01 -1.28
N THR A 319 11.35 12.25 -2.31
CA THR A 319 11.83 12.80 -3.58
C THR A 319 12.35 14.24 -3.40
N ASP A 320 11.67 15.09 -2.65
CA ASP A 320 12.13 16.44 -2.32
C ASP A 320 13.45 16.41 -1.52
N TRP A 321 13.57 15.52 -0.55
CA TRP A 321 14.82 15.32 0.20
C TRP A 321 15.99 14.90 -0.71
N ARG A 322 15.78 13.93 -1.62
CA ARG A 322 16.80 13.49 -2.59
C ARG A 322 17.23 14.62 -3.52
N GLN A 323 16.27 15.39 -4.05
CA GLN A 323 16.58 16.54 -4.91
C GLN A 323 17.41 17.60 -4.19
N ARG A 324 17.08 17.91 -2.94
CA ARG A 324 17.85 18.87 -2.13
C ARG A 324 19.26 18.40 -1.89
N LEU A 325 19.47 17.13 -1.57
CA LEU A 325 20.80 16.56 -1.41
C LEU A 325 21.62 16.69 -2.70
N ALA A 326 21.02 16.43 -3.86
CA ALA A 326 21.69 16.58 -5.16
C ALA A 326 22.09 18.06 -5.42
N ILE A 327 21.16 19.00 -5.24
CA ILE A 327 21.41 20.44 -5.41
C ILE A 327 22.47 20.95 -4.42
N GLN A 328 22.46 20.46 -3.17
CA GLN A 328 23.49 20.84 -2.19
C GLN A 328 24.88 20.34 -2.59
N ARG A 329 24.99 19.11 -3.08
CA ARG A 329 26.27 18.55 -3.58
C ARG A 329 26.79 19.36 -4.75
N GLU A 330 25.94 19.67 -5.72
CA GLU A 330 26.30 20.48 -6.88
C GLU A 330 26.78 21.90 -6.48
N ARG A 331 26.07 22.56 -5.56
CA ARG A 331 26.47 23.88 -5.06
C ARG A 331 27.79 23.85 -4.30
N ASN A 332 28.00 22.83 -3.48
CA ASN A 332 29.25 22.69 -2.73
C ASN A 332 30.42 22.44 -3.70
N PHE A 333 30.19 21.59 -4.72
CA PHE A 333 31.18 21.35 -5.77
C PHE A 333 31.54 22.64 -6.54
N ALA A 334 30.52 23.40 -7.01
CA ALA A 334 30.77 24.65 -7.71
C ALA A 334 31.52 25.70 -6.86
N ARG A 335 31.19 25.79 -5.55
CA ARG A 335 31.88 26.69 -4.63
C ARG A 335 33.33 26.28 -4.43
N ALA A 336 33.59 24.99 -4.25
CA ALA A 336 34.94 24.47 -4.07
C ALA A 336 35.78 24.69 -5.34
N ALA A 337 35.26 24.40 -6.53
CA ALA A 337 35.89 24.65 -7.81
C ALA A 337 36.26 26.14 -7.99
N ALA A 338 35.32 27.04 -7.70
CA ALA A 338 35.58 28.47 -7.78
C ALA A 338 36.67 28.93 -6.80
N HIS A 339 36.70 28.34 -5.60
CA HIS A 339 37.73 28.67 -4.61
C HIS A 339 39.11 28.19 -5.05
N GLU A 340 39.24 26.96 -5.55
CA GLU A 340 40.49 26.38 -6.03
C GLU A 340 41.01 27.06 -7.31
N LEU A 341 40.14 27.65 -8.13
CA LEU A 341 40.54 28.47 -9.28
C LEU A 341 40.98 29.88 -8.89
N LYS A 342 40.33 30.49 -7.86
CA LYS A 342 40.62 31.87 -7.45
C LYS A 342 42.01 32.05 -6.90
N THR A 343 42.53 31.08 -6.16
CA THR A 343 43.86 31.16 -5.50
C THR A 343 44.99 31.21 -6.52
N PRO A 344 45.15 30.27 -7.46
CA PRO A 344 46.21 30.33 -8.47
C PRO A 344 46.07 31.57 -9.37
N LEU A 345 44.85 31.98 -9.70
CA LEU A 345 44.62 33.18 -10.51
C LEU A 345 45.13 34.45 -9.79
N ALA A 346 44.96 34.55 -8.47
CA ALA A 346 45.47 35.68 -7.70
C ALA A 346 47.01 35.68 -7.65
N VAL A 347 47.65 34.52 -7.51
CA VAL A 347 49.11 34.37 -7.54
C VAL A 347 49.65 34.73 -8.92
N LEU A 348 49.03 34.20 -9.98
CA LEU A 348 49.41 34.48 -11.36
C LEU A 348 49.32 35.98 -11.68
N ARG A 349 48.22 36.63 -11.25
CA ARG A 349 48.02 38.06 -11.42
C ARG A 349 49.09 38.89 -10.68
N ALA A 350 49.39 38.55 -9.42
CA ALA A 350 50.35 39.26 -8.61
C ALA A 350 51.77 39.20 -9.23
N HIS A 351 52.20 38.01 -9.72
CA HIS A 351 53.53 37.88 -10.35
C HIS A 351 53.55 38.53 -11.75
N ALA A 352 52.48 38.48 -12.50
CA ALA A 352 52.36 39.19 -13.77
C ALA A 352 52.38 40.72 -13.58
N GLU A 353 51.75 41.27 -12.54
CA GLU A 353 51.83 42.70 -12.18
C GLU A 353 53.28 43.08 -11.74
N ALA A 354 53.93 42.23 -10.92
CA ALA A 354 55.33 42.44 -10.52
C ALA A 354 56.27 42.44 -11.72
N LEU A 355 56.10 41.55 -12.69
CA LEU A 355 56.87 41.53 -13.95
C LEU A 355 56.63 42.77 -14.81
N ARG A 356 55.38 43.27 -14.89
CA ARG A 356 55.00 44.45 -15.65
C ARG A 356 55.57 45.73 -15.07
N GLU A 357 55.65 45.82 -13.73
CA GLU A 357 56.12 46.99 -13.00
C GLU A 357 57.68 46.92 -12.71
N ASP A 358 58.34 45.88 -13.23
CA ASP A 358 59.76 45.61 -13.06
C ASP A 358 60.19 45.57 -11.58
N ILE A 359 59.35 45.05 -10.74
CA ILE A 359 59.62 44.90 -9.31
C ILE A 359 60.60 43.76 -9.10
N ALA A 360 61.74 44.05 -8.47
CA ALA A 360 62.88 43.13 -8.21
C ALA A 360 63.34 42.41 -9.50
N PRO A 361 64.01 43.11 -10.43
CA PRO A 361 64.43 42.56 -11.73
C PRO A 361 65.26 41.29 -11.63
N GLU A 362 66.00 41.11 -10.53
CA GLU A 362 66.81 39.93 -10.22
C GLU A 362 65.96 38.66 -10.02
N LYS A 363 64.70 38.81 -9.77
CA LYS A 363 63.75 37.68 -9.56
C LYS A 363 62.87 37.41 -10.77
N ARG A 364 63.11 38.05 -11.91
CA ARG A 364 62.25 37.96 -13.10
C ARG A 364 62.04 36.53 -13.57
N GLU A 365 63.09 35.70 -13.61
CA GLU A 365 62.93 34.29 -14.00
C GLU A 365 62.08 33.52 -12.98
N GLN A 366 62.31 33.76 -11.69
CA GLN A 366 61.49 33.14 -10.65
C GLN A 366 59.98 33.50 -10.75
N TYR A 367 59.67 34.76 -11.10
CA TYR A 367 58.28 35.18 -11.32
C TYR A 367 57.69 34.52 -12.56
N LEU A 368 58.47 34.35 -13.65
CA LEU A 368 58.02 33.62 -14.85
C LEU A 368 57.77 32.14 -14.55
N ASP A 369 58.67 31.49 -13.79
CA ASP A 369 58.50 30.10 -13.37
C ASP A 369 57.21 29.90 -12.54
N VAL A 370 56.89 30.83 -11.63
CA VAL A 370 55.63 30.79 -10.86
C VAL A 370 54.41 30.98 -11.76
N VAL A 371 54.48 31.92 -12.73
CA VAL A 371 53.38 32.13 -13.69
C VAL A 371 53.13 30.87 -14.52
N LEU A 372 54.20 30.23 -15.03
CA LEU A 372 54.07 29.00 -15.82
C LEU A 372 53.54 27.84 -14.95
N SER A 373 54.08 27.65 -13.77
CA SER A 373 53.67 26.55 -12.86
C SER A 373 52.21 26.68 -12.40
N GLU A 374 51.74 27.90 -12.11
CA GLU A 374 50.33 28.11 -11.74
C GLU A 374 49.38 27.99 -12.94
N SER A 375 49.86 28.34 -14.17
CA SER A 375 49.10 28.11 -15.40
C SER A 375 48.90 26.61 -15.68
N ASP A 376 49.96 25.81 -15.55
CA ASP A 376 49.92 24.35 -15.69
C ASP A 376 49.00 23.71 -14.65
N ARG A 377 49.07 24.21 -13.41
CA ARG A 377 48.21 23.77 -12.32
C ARG A 377 46.72 24.06 -12.62
N MET A 378 46.40 25.25 -13.16
CA MET A 378 45.03 25.60 -13.57
C MET A 378 44.55 24.72 -14.73
N ALA A 379 45.41 24.45 -15.73
CA ALA A 379 45.08 23.55 -16.84
C ALA A 379 44.75 22.14 -16.34
N ALA A 380 45.54 21.59 -15.43
CA ALA A 380 45.28 20.29 -14.80
C ALA A 380 43.98 20.29 -14.00
N LEU A 381 43.70 21.36 -13.24
CA LEU A 381 42.43 21.48 -12.48
C LEU A 381 41.22 21.48 -13.41
N VAL A 382 41.27 22.25 -14.50
CA VAL A 382 40.18 22.30 -15.50
C VAL A 382 40.02 20.93 -16.18
N GLY A 383 41.13 20.26 -16.53
CA GLY A 383 41.09 18.89 -17.07
C GLY A 383 40.35 17.91 -16.14
N HIS A 384 40.73 17.89 -14.85
CA HIS A 384 40.09 17.05 -13.85
C HIS A 384 38.58 17.38 -13.65
N LEU A 385 38.20 18.66 -13.70
CA LEU A 385 36.80 19.08 -13.62
C LEU A 385 35.98 18.59 -14.82
N LEU A 386 36.52 18.68 -16.04
CA LEU A 386 35.89 18.20 -17.24
C LEU A 386 35.72 16.68 -17.23
N GLU A 387 36.73 15.94 -16.76
CA GLU A 387 36.68 14.49 -16.68
C GLU A 387 35.68 14.03 -15.62
N LEU A 388 35.67 14.65 -14.44
CA LEU A 388 34.67 14.34 -13.41
C LEU A 388 33.26 14.61 -13.92
N SER A 389 33.05 15.73 -14.64
CA SER A 389 31.75 16.05 -15.28
C SER A 389 31.36 15.00 -16.32
N ARG A 390 32.31 14.50 -17.12
CA ARG A 390 32.05 13.41 -18.10
C ARG A 390 31.68 12.10 -17.40
N LEU A 391 32.33 11.77 -16.31
CA LEU A 391 32.04 10.58 -15.53
C LEU A 391 30.68 10.67 -14.84
N GLU A 392 30.26 11.87 -14.39
CA GLU A 392 28.95 12.11 -13.78
C GLU A 392 27.79 12.16 -14.78
N SER A 393 28.05 12.50 -16.04
CA SER A 393 27.01 12.57 -17.10
C SER A 393 26.44 11.19 -17.49
N GLY A 394 26.93 10.10 -16.88
CA GLY A 394 26.39 8.76 -17.06
C GLY A 394 26.68 8.14 -18.44
N THR A 395 27.61 8.71 -19.19
CA THR A 395 28.07 8.11 -20.45
C THR A 395 28.64 6.73 -20.17
N ALA A 396 28.05 5.70 -20.75
CA ALA A 396 28.50 4.33 -20.56
C ALA A 396 29.98 4.18 -20.95
N PRO A 397 30.81 3.50 -20.11
CA PRO A 397 32.20 3.25 -20.46
C PRO A 397 32.29 2.38 -21.70
N LYS A 398 33.31 2.62 -22.51
CA LYS A 398 33.62 1.70 -23.62
C LYS A 398 33.93 0.33 -23.04
N ARG A 399 33.47 -0.72 -23.68
CA ARG A 399 33.69 -2.09 -23.23
C ARG A 399 34.66 -2.79 -24.18
N GLU A 400 35.93 -2.75 -23.83
CA GLU A 400 37.02 -3.45 -24.53
C GLU A 400 37.82 -4.30 -23.56
N PRO A 401 38.49 -5.37 -24.01
CA PRO A 401 39.40 -6.12 -23.17
C PRO A 401 40.59 -5.25 -22.80
N VAL A 402 40.82 -5.04 -21.50
CA VAL A 402 41.96 -4.23 -20.99
C VAL A 402 42.84 -5.12 -20.16
N ALA A 403 44.09 -5.30 -20.59
CA ALA A 403 45.15 -5.96 -19.83
C ALA A 403 45.72 -4.97 -18.81
N LEU A 404 45.46 -5.21 -17.51
CA LEU A 404 45.85 -4.25 -16.46
C LEU A 404 47.34 -4.19 -16.19
N ALA A 405 48.08 -5.30 -16.22
CA ALA A 405 49.49 -5.32 -15.94
C ALA A 405 50.30 -4.51 -16.96
N PRO A 406 50.10 -4.63 -18.28
CA PRO A 406 50.72 -3.73 -19.27
C PRO A 406 50.35 -2.25 -19.06
N LEU A 407 49.08 -1.96 -18.74
CA LEU A 407 48.60 -0.59 -18.51
C LEU A 407 49.33 0.05 -17.31
N VAL A 408 49.47 -0.68 -16.20
CA VAL A 408 50.20 -0.22 -15.01
C VAL A 408 51.68 0.03 -15.34
N ARG A 409 52.35 -0.87 -16.09
CA ARG A 409 53.75 -0.69 -16.50
C ARG A 409 53.94 0.54 -17.40
N GLU A 410 53.03 0.77 -18.35
CA GLU A 410 53.04 1.95 -19.22
C GLU A 410 52.96 3.26 -18.41
N LEU A 411 52.06 3.33 -17.42
CA LEU A 411 51.84 4.53 -16.60
C LEU A 411 52.92 4.75 -15.54
N LEU A 412 53.66 3.71 -15.16
CA LEU A 412 54.84 3.84 -14.28
C LEU A 412 56.06 4.38 -14.99
N SER A 413 56.20 4.18 -16.30
CA SER A 413 57.37 4.59 -17.08
C SER A 413 57.73 6.09 -16.94
N PRO A 414 56.75 7.04 -17.07
CA PRO A 414 57.07 8.48 -16.91
C PRO A 414 57.43 8.87 -15.46
N LEU A 415 57.07 8.06 -14.47
CA LEU A 415 57.30 8.34 -13.05
C LEU A 415 58.66 7.89 -12.55
N ALA A 416 59.46 7.18 -13.37
CA ALA A 416 60.78 6.65 -12.97
C ALA A 416 61.76 7.75 -12.53
N LEU A 417 61.89 8.82 -13.31
CA LEU A 417 62.77 9.94 -12.99
C LEU A 417 62.35 10.71 -11.72
N PRO A 418 61.03 11.08 -11.54
CA PRO A 418 60.58 11.66 -10.29
C PRO A 418 60.75 10.76 -9.06
N MET A 419 60.63 9.43 -9.21
CA MET A 419 60.89 8.47 -8.14
C MET A 419 62.38 8.43 -7.76
N GLU A 420 63.26 8.42 -8.75
CA GLU A 420 64.73 8.49 -8.54
C GLU A 420 65.11 9.76 -7.82
N GLN A 421 64.57 10.91 -8.22
CA GLN A 421 64.87 12.22 -7.57
C GLN A 421 64.46 12.23 -6.08
N LYS A 422 63.42 11.47 -5.69
CA LYS A 422 63.02 11.30 -4.30
C LYS A 422 63.69 10.12 -3.59
N ASN A 423 64.57 9.37 -4.27
CA ASN A 423 65.19 8.13 -3.80
C ASN A 423 64.19 7.07 -3.38
N LEU A 424 63.04 6.96 -4.06
CA LEU A 424 61.99 6.01 -3.74
C LEU A 424 62.31 4.62 -4.31
N GLN A 425 61.98 3.57 -3.55
CA GLN A 425 62.08 2.18 -4.00
C GLN A 425 60.72 1.73 -4.56
N LEU A 426 60.73 1.26 -5.81
CA LEU A 426 59.52 0.72 -6.44
C LEU A 426 59.51 -0.81 -6.33
N GLN A 427 58.45 -1.37 -5.75
CA GLN A 427 58.20 -2.80 -5.68
C GLN A 427 56.97 -3.13 -6.55
N LEU A 428 57.16 -4.06 -7.51
CA LEU A 428 56.11 -4.45 -8.47
C LEU A 428 55.81 -5.93 -8.36
N GLU A 429 54.52 -6.24 -8.08
CA GLU A 429 53.96 -7.59 -8.12
C GLU A 429 52.71 -7.55 -9.02
N LEU A 430 52.87 -7.87 -10.31
CA LEU A 430 51.82 -7.72 -11.30
C LEU A 430 51.47 -9.07 -11.93
N GLU A 431 50.34 -9.64 -11.55
CA GLU A 431 49.74 -10.79 -12.22
C GLU A 431 49.10 -10.34 -13.56
N GLU A 432 49.14 -11.21 -14.57
CA GLU A 432 48.49 -10.95 -15.85
C GLU A 432 46.98 -11.11 -15.71
N VAL A 433 46.27 -10.01 -15.55
CA VAL A 433 44.81 -9.95 -15.39
C VAL A 433 44.24 -9.01 -16.43
N SER A 434 43.14 -9.48 -17.08
CA SER A 434 42.37 -8.67 -18.01
C SER A 434 40.94 -8.52 -17.51
N LEU A 435 40.36 -7.34 -17.72
CA LEU A 435 38.97 -7.06 -17.48
C LEU A 435 38.33 -6.36 -18.69
N THR A 436 37.02 -6.41 -18.78
CA THR A 436 36.27 -5.69 -19.81
C THR A 436 35.95 -4.27 -19.31
N GLY A 437 36.47 -3.25 -19.95
CA GLY A 437 36.31 -1.87 -19.50
C GLY A 437 36.81 -0.82 -20.47
N ASP A 438 36.78 0.42 -20.03
CA ASP A 438 37.27 1.58 -20.78
C ASP A 438 38.75 1.83 -20.40
N ARG A 439 39.68 1.54 -21.35
CA ARG A 439 41.12 1.66 -21.12
C ARG A 439 41.50 3.09 -20.67
N ALA A 440 40.87 4.12 -21.26
CA ALA A 440 41.22 5.50 -20.92
C ALA A 440 40.82 5.84 -19.47
N ARG A 441 39.61 5.50 -19.06
CA ARG A 441 39.12 5.74 -17.67
C ARG A 441 39.88 4.92 -16.63
N LEU A 442 40.20 3.67 -16.95
CA LEU A 442 41.01 2.82 -16.07
C LEU A 442 42.45 3.35 -15.96
N GLY A 443 43.04 3.81 -17.09
CA GLY A 443 44.34 4.42 -17.12
C GLY A 443 44.42 5.66 -16.24
N GLU A 444 43.46 6.56 -16.35
CA GLU A 444 43.34 7.77 -15.54
C GLU A 444 43.20 7.45 -14.04
N ALA A 445 42.38 6.43 -13.69
CA ALA A 445 42.28 5.99 -12.29
C ALA A 445 43.59 5.47 -11.75
N VAL A 446 44.32 4.66 -12.52
CA VAL A 446 45.67 4.15 -12.13
C VAL A 446 46.68 5.29 -12.01
N GLU A 447 46.72 6.19 -12.97
CA GLU A 447 47.61 7.36 -12.97
C GLU A 447 47.41 8.25 -11.73
N ASN A 448 46.15 8.52 -11.37
CA ASN A 448 45.77 9.28 -10.18
C ASN A 448 46.25 8.59 -8.89
N LEU A 449 46.16 7.25 -8.78
CA LEU A 449 46.70 6.54 -7.62
C LEU A 449 48.24 6.57 -7.57
N LEU A 450 48.90 6.35 -8.70
CA LEU A 450 50.37 6.38 -8.78
C LEU A 450 50.92 7.78 -8.49
N SER A 451 50.32 8.82 -9.07
CA SER A 451 50.64 10.22 -8.79
C SER A 451 50.43 10.58 -7.31
N ASN A 452 49.35 10.07 -6.72
CA ASN A 452 49.10 10.25 -5.29
C ASN A 452 50.15 9.57 -4.43
N ALA A 453 50.56 8.34 -4.73
CA ALA A 453 51.60 7.62 -4.03
C ALA A 453 52.97 8.34 -4.14
N LEU A 454 53.33 8.76 -5.35
CA LEU A 454 54.56 9.53 -5.58
C LEU A 454 54.61 10.83 -4.77
N ARG A 455 53.47 11.53 -4.70
CA ARG A 455 53.36 12.81 -3.98
C ARG A 455 53.51 12.62 -2.48
N HIS A 456 52.88 11.63 -1.90
CA HIS A 456 52.77 11.43 -0.45
C HIS A 456 53.81 10.48 0.13
N ALA A 457 54.55 9.74 -0.70
CA ALA A 457 55.69 8.93 -0.24
C ALA A 457 56.75 9.79 0.42
N VAL A 458 57.27 9.33 1.55
CA VAL A 458 58.42 9.97 2.23
C VAL A 458 59.67 9.77 1.40
N PRO A 459 60.61 10.76 1.35
CA PRO A 459 61.90 10.58 0.67
C PRO A 459 62.65 9.36 1.18
N GLY A 460 63.16 8.52 0.27
CA GLY A 460 63.79 7.25 0.59
C GLY A 460 62.85 6.10 0.95
N GLY A 461 61.54 6.32 0.90
CA GLY A 461 60.54 5.32 1.21
C GLY A 461 60.21 4.36 0.05
N VAL A 462 59.19 3.53 0.25
CA VAL A 462 58.76 2.49 -0.69
C VAL A 462 57.42 2.86 -1.31
N ILE A 463 57.30 2.65 -2.62
CA ILE A 463 55.99 2.54 -3.31
C ILE A 463 55.84 1.09 -3.77
N GLN A 464 54.77 0.45 -3.35
CA GLN A 464 54.45 -0.91 -3.80
C GLN A 464 53.20 -0.89 -4.66
N VAL A 465 53.27 -1.52 -5.83
CA VAL A 465 52.12 -1.72 -6.71
C VAL A 465 51.88 -3.22 -6.89
N LYS A 466 50.76 -3.67 -6.39
CA LYS A 466 50.38 -5.09 -6.46
C LYS A 466 49.07 -5.26 -7.26
N LEU A 467 49.14 -6.09 -8.30
CA LEU A 467 47.94 -6.53 -9.06
C LEU A 467 47.79 -8.02 -8.88
N GLU A 468 46.67 -8.44 -8.35
CA GLU A 468 46.37 -9.84 -8.07
C GLU A 468 44.96 -10.24 -8.55
N ARG A 469 44.81 -11.50 -8.92
CA ARG A 469 43.54 -12.10 -9.26
C ARG A 469 42.96 -12.82 -8.03
N LEU A 470 41.81 -12.38 -7.58
CA LEU A 470 41.07 -12.97 -6.45
C LEU A 470 39.74 -13.54 -6.96
N ASP A 471 39.68 -14.84 -7.17
CA ASP A 471 38.54 -15.53 -7.72
C ASP A 471 37.97 -14.83 -8.98
N ARG A 472 36.87 -14.10 -8.79
CA ARG A 472 36.18 -13.33 -9.84
C ARG A 472 36.48 -11.84 -9.83
N ARG A 473 37.53 -11.40 -9.16
CA ARG A 473 37.92 -10.00 -9.06
C ARG A 473 39.39 -9.79 -9.39
N ALA A 474 39.69 -8.67 -10.03
CA ALA A 474 41.01 -8.12 -10.11
C ALA A 474 41.19 -7.08 -9.00
N ARG A 475 42.25 -7.15 -8.21
CA ARG A 475 42.57 -6.18 -7.19
C ARG A 475 43.89 -5.50 -7.54
N LEU A 476 43.88 -4.17 -7.68
CA LEU A 476 45.05 -3.33 -7.77
C LEU A 476 45.24 -2.58 -6.44
N THR A 477 46.37 -2.79 -5.80
CA THR A 477 46.76 -2.11 -4.57
C THR A 477 47.96 -1.22 -4.86
N VAL A 478 47.89 0.06 -4.51
CA VAL A 478 48.97 1.02 -4.55
C VAL A 478 49.26 1.47 -3.12
N TYR A 479 50.41 1.07 -2.59
CA TYR A 479 50.88 1.43 -1.26
C TYR A 479 52.02 2.44 -1.35
N ASN A 480 52.06 3.36 -0.41
CA ASN A 480 53.19 4.23 -0.20
C ASN A 480 53.55 4.39 1.28
N ASP A 481 54.81 4.44 1.60
CA ASP A 481 55.31 4.85 2.91
C ASP A 481 54.91 6.30 3.19
N GLY A 482 54.46 6.55 4.41
CA GLY A 482 54.03 7.87 4.83
C GLY A 482 53.21 7.86 6.13
N PRO A 483 52.78 9.01 6.61
CA PRO A 483 51.97 9.09 7.81
C PRO A 483 50.59 8.45 7.58
N ASN A 484 50.11 7.75 8.60
CA ASN A 484 48.75 7.21 8.60
C ASN A 484 47.73 8.34 8.57
N ILE A 485 46.62 8.09 7.93
CA ILE A 485 45.48 9.00 7.82
C ILE A 485 44.51 8.70 8.99
N PRO A 486 43.98 9.72 9.68
CA PRO A 486 42.96 9.49 10.72
C PRO A 486 41.84 8.63 10.21
N PRO A 487 41.38 7.58 10.94
CA PRO A 487 40.36 6.66 10.47
C PRO A 487 39.04 7.33 10.05
N GLU A 488 38.68 8.44 10.69
CA GLU A 488 37.48 9.26 10.37
C GLU A 488 37.62 10.00 9.04
N GLU A 489 38.83 10.18 8.53
CA GLU A 489 39.10 10.88 7.26
C GLU A 489 39.16 9.92 6.07
N LEU A 490 39.52 8.65 6.28
CA LEU A 490 39.62 7.64 5.20
C LEU A 490 38.39 7.58 4.26
N PRO A 491 37.12 7.60 4.74
CA PRO A 491 35.94 7.60 3.87
C PRO A 491 35.79 8.90 3.06
N ARG A 492 36.31 10.01 3.57
CA ARG A 492 36.21 11.36 2.99
C ARG A 492 37.22 11.64 1.91
N LEU A 493 38.32 10.88 1.84
CA LEU A 493 39.36 11.03 0.81
C LEU A 493 38.82 10.98 -0.63
N TRP A 494 37.70 10.32 -0.82
CA TRP A 494 37.02 10.14 -2.11
C TRP A 494 36.00 11.25 -2.46
N GLU A 495 35.84 12.23 -1.55
CA GLU A 495 35.00 13.41 -1.80
C GLU A 495 35.76 14.42 -2.67
N PRO A 496 35.11 15.02 -3.70
CA PRO A 496 35.77 16.05 -4.51
C PRO A 496 36.27 17.21 -3.65
N PHE A 497 37.51 17.67 -3.92
CA PHE A 497 38.23 18.76 -3.22
C PHE A 497 38.57 18.48 -1.75
N TYR A 498 38.31 17.27 -1.25
CA TYR A 498 38.70 16.93 0.12
C TYR A 498 40.20 16.73 0.24
N ARG A 499 40.79 17.22 1.32
CA ARG A 499 42.23 17.14 1.65
C ARG A 499 42.36 17.00 3.16
N ALA A 500 43.09 15.99 3.61
CA ALA A 500 43.30 15.71 5.03
C ALA A 500 44.11 16.80 5.75
N ASP A 501 45.10 17.41 5.08
CA ASP A 501 45.91 18.52 5.62
C ASP A 501 45.95 19.69 4.63
N PRO A 502 45.14 20.75 4.83
CA PRO A 502 45.14 21.93 3.96
C PRO A 502 46.45 22.76 4.02
N SER A 503 47.24 22.64 5.09
CA SER A 503 48.40 23.48 5.32
C SER A 503 49.68 22.98 4.59
N ARG A 504 49.90 21.66 4.58
CA ARG A 504 51.05 21.01 3.89
C ARG A 504 50.85 20.87 2.40
N SER A 505 49.67 21.00 1.94
CA SER A 505 49.26 20.65 0.57
C SER A 505 49.34 21.79 -0.43
N ARG A 506 49.60 23.04 0.00
CA ARG A 506 49.82 24.17 -0.94
C ARG A 506 51.10 23.99 -1.72
N ASP A 507 52.15 23.49 -1.09
CA ASP A 507 53.47 23.27 -1.70
C ASP A 507 53.49 21.98 -2.56
N SER A 508 52.57 21.02 -2.33
CA SER A 508 52.54 19.74 -3.04
C SER A 508 51.60 19.69 -4.28
N GLY A 509 50.90 20.76 -4.62
CA GLY A 509 50.19 20.94 -5.91
C GLY A 509 48.96 20.09 -6.19
N GLY A 510 48.38 19.40 -5.21
CA GLY A 510 47.18 18.52 -5.43
C GLY A 510 45.87 19.28 -5.57
N THR A 511 45.01 18.89 -6.52
CA THR A 511 43.71 19.50 -6.76
C THR A 511 42.61 18.95 -5.83
N GLY A 512 42.81 17.82 -5.14
CA GLY A 512 41.81 17.12 -4.36
C GLY A 512 40.71 16.44 -5.21
N LEU A 513 40.92 16.36 -6.53
CA LEU A 513 39.96 15.73 -7.46
C LEU A 513 40.39 14.31 -7.87
N GLY A 514 41.66 13.97 -7.83
CA GLY A 514 42.18 12.71 -8.35
C GLY A 514 41.54 11.47 -7.74
N LEU A 515 41.39 11.39 -6.41
CA LEU A 515 40.72 10.24 -5.76
C LEU A 515 39.19 10.20 -6.05
N ALA A 516 38.56 11.35 -6.25
CA ALA A 516 37.16 11.40 -6.68
C ALA A 516 36.97 10.85 -8.11
N ILE A 517 37.91 11.15 -9.01
CA ILE A 517 37.97 10.58 -10.37
C ILE A 517 38.17 9.06 -10.30
N VAL A 518 39.14 8.59 -9.47
CA VAL A 518 39.33 7.14 -9.23
C VAL A 518 38.05 6.47 -8.83
N ARG A 519 37.35 7.00 -7.82
CA ARG A 519 36.09 6.44 -7.35
C ARG A 519 35.04 6.36 -8.47
N LYS A 520 34.88 7.42 -9.24
CA LYS A 520 33.90 7.46 -10.34
C LYS A 520 34.25 6.49 -11.47
N ALA A 521 35.54 6.40 -11.84
CA ALA A 521 35.99 5.43 -12.83
C ALA A 521 35.76 3.99 -12.37
N VAL A 522 36.07 3.68 -11.10
CA VAL A 522 35.85 2.35 -10.50
C VAL A 522 34.36 2.01 -10.42
N GLU A 523 33.51 2.94 -9.96
CA GLU A 523 32.04 2.79 -9.92
C GLU A 523 31.46 2.53 -11.32
N ALA A 524 31.96 3.22 -12.36
CA ALA A 524 31.52 3.03 -13.74
C ALA A 524 31.85 1.62 -14.29
N HIS A 525 32.84 0.96 -13.72
CA HIS A 525 33.22 -0.43 -14.03
C HIS A 525 32.64 -1.46 -13.04
N SER A 526 31.63 -1.07 -12.24
CA SER A 526 31.01 -1.94 -11.21
C SER A 526 32.00 -2.45 -10.17
N GLY A 527 33.09 -1.71 -9.97
CA GLY A 527 34.13 -1.99 -9.00
C GLY A 527 33.90 -1.28 -7.66
N GLN A 528 34.85 -1.48 -6.75
CA GLN A 528 34.89 -0.83 -5.44
C GLN A 528 36.30 -0.30 -5.18
N CYS A 529 36.39 0.84 -4.48
CA CYS A 529 37.67 1.38 -4.03
C CYS A 529 37.62 1.71 -2.53
N ARG A 530 38.77 1.57 -1.88
CA ARG A 530 38.95 1.90 -0.47
C ARG A 530 40.40 2.29 -0.18
N ALA A 531 40.63 2.96 0.94
CA ALA A 531 41.93 3.26 1.47
C ALA A 531 42.07 2.64 2.86
N GLU A 532 43.27 2.11 3.15
CA GLU A 532 43.54 1.42 4.41
C GLU A 532 44.90 1.89 4.95
N ASN A 533 45.00 2.15 6.26
CA ASN A 533 46.26 2.36 6.92
C ASN A 533 47.01 1.03 7.08
N CYS A 534 48.25 1.00 6.68
CA CYS A 534 49.16 -0.11 6.86
C CYS A 534 50.31 0.26 7.81
N PRO A 535 51.06 -0.71 8.36
CA PRO A 535 52.26 -0.40 9.13
C PRO A 535 53.27 0.41 8.29
N GLY A 536 53.49 1.68 8.67
CA GLY A 536 54.41 2.58 8.00
C GLY A 536 53.87 3.37 6.81
N GLY A 537 52.60 3.21 6.43
CA GLY A 537 52.06 3.89 5.26
C GLY A 537 50.57 3.69 5.02
N VAL A 538 50.13 3.99 3.80
CA VAL A 538 48.73 3.91 3.36
C VAL A 538 48.63 3.13 2.06
N ALA A 539 47.63 2.23 1.97
CA ALA A 539 47.28 1.49 0.76
C ALA A 539 45.98 2.00 0.16
N PHE A 540 45.96 2.28 -1.14
CA PHE A 540 44.78 2.56 -1.94
C PHE A 540 44.45 1.33 -2.80
N ILE A 541 43.22 0.85 -2.71
CA ILE A 541 42.81 -0.42 -3.30
C ILE A 541 41.67 -0.17 -4.26
N MET A 542 41.78 -0.71 -5.48
CA MET A 542 40.70 -0.80 -6.48
C MET A 542 40.40 -2.27 -6.75
N GLU A 543 39.13 -2.64 -6.72
CA GLU A 543 38.67 -3.99 -7.06
C GLU A 543 37.64 -3.94 -8.20
N PHE A 544 37.84 -4.77 -9.21
CA PHE A 544 36.98 -4.86 -10.38
C PHE A 544 36.47 -6.29 -10.55
N PRO A 545 35.20 -6.47 -10.96
CA PRO A 545 34.75 -7.81 -11.37
C PRO A 545 35.46 -8.23 -12.65
N ILE A 546 35.89 -9.49 -12.72
CA ILE A 546 36.43 -10.14 -13.93
C ILE A 546 35.53 -11.31 -14.29
N SER A 547 35.30 -11.47 -15.59
CA SER A 547 34.51 -12.57 -16.16
C SER A 547 35.28 -13.89 -16.18
#